data_a6345af4d8535f3d2ae9ba1e3452a96a
#
_entry.id   a6345af4d8535f3d2ae9ba1e3452a96a
#
_cell.length_a   1.000
_cell.length_b   1.000
_cell.length_c   1.000
_cell.angle_alpha   90.00
_cell.angle_beta   90.00
_cell.angle_gamma   90.00
#
_symmetry.space_group_name_H-M   'P 1'
#
loop_
_entity.id
_entity.type
_entity.pdbx_description
1 polymer ?
#
loop_
_entity_poly.entity_id
_entity_poly.type
_entity_poly.pdbx_seq_one_letter_code
_entity_poly.pdbx_strand_id
1 'polypeptide(L)'
;MIQNLVCEYEKMADPRLPACSRKSGYLLETSCTIMDLKGVGIGKATSVYGYLGAVSQISQNYYPERLGKMYIINAPWGFSGVFSVVKKFLDPVTSAKIHVLGSGYQKELLAQVPAENLPKAFGGSCECEKGCQLSDAGPWWDAQWAKEPKWAKKSDDAIDNTALPAPTEGVAGTAPAAPVGTDPATAPAPATT
;
A
#
# COMPACT_ATOMS: atom_id res chain seq x y z
N MET A 1 7.58 8.21 7.22
CA MET A 1 6.89 7.00 6.72
C MET A 1 6.08 7.30 5.45
N ILE A 2 5.11 8.19 5.48
CA ILE A 2 4.26 8.53 4.30
C ILE A 2 5.10 9.03 3.11
N GLN A 3 6.07 9.92 3.30
CA GLN A 3 6.95 10.41 2.23
C GLN A 3 7.67 9.26 1.51
N ASN A 4 8.21 8.29 2.26
CA ASN A 4 8.88 7.13 1.66
C ASN A 4 7.91 6.28 0.83
N LEU A 5 6.66 6.12 1.29
CA LEU A 5 5.62 5.42 0.55
C LEU A 5 5.31 6.11 -0.79
N VAL A 6 5.15 7.43 -0.76
CA VAL A 6 4.92 8.23 -1.98
C VAL A 6 6.11 8.08 -2.94
N CYS A 7 7.35 8.20 -2.45
CA CYS A 7 8.54 7.97 -3.28
C CYS A 7 8.53 6.57 -3.93
N GLU A 8 8.14 5.53 -3.20
CA GLU A 8 8.06 4.18 -3.77
C GLU A 8 6.91 4.03 -4.78
N TYR A 9 5.78 4.72 -4.59
CA TYR A 9 4.71 4.77 -5.58
C TYR A 9 5.14 5.48 -6.86
N GLU A 10 5.85 6.60 -6.75
CA GLU A 10 6.40 7.30 -7.93
C GLU A 10 7.38 6.41 -8.69
N LYS A 11 8.34 5.77 -8.00
CA LYS A 11 9.26 4.82 -8.63
C LYS A 11 8.53 3.61 -9.25
N MET A 12 7.45 3.16 -8.64
CA MET A 12 6.63 2.09 -9.19
C MET A 12 5.94 2.54 -10.47
N ALA A 13 5.34 3.72 -10.47
CA ALA A 13 4.63 4.28 -11.61
C ALA A 13 5.58 4.58 -12.79
N ASP A 14 6.78 5.11 -12.49
CA ASP A 14 7.84 5.40 -13.45
C ASP A 14 9.20 5.43 -12.72
N PRO A 15 10.18 4.55 -13.00
CA PRO A 15 10.35 3.74 -14.21
C PRO A 15 9.97 2.25 -14.09
N ARG A 16 9.58 1.72 -12.87
CA ARG A 16 9.56 0.26 -12.64
C ARG A 16 8.51 -0.48 -13.47
N LEU A 17 7.22 -0.14 -13.36
CA LEU A 17 6.16 -0.81 -14.14
C LEU A 17 6.32 -0.64 -15.65
N PRO A 18 6.70 0.54 -16.19
CA PRO A 18 7.02 0.68 -17.60
C PRO A 18 8.17 -0.19 -18.09
N ALA A 19 9.24 -0.34 -17.29
CA ALA A 19 10.36 -1.22 -17.63
C ALA A 19 9.95 -2.69 -17.61
N CYS A 20 9.16 -3.10 -16.61
CA CYS A 20 8.58 -4.43 -16.55
C CYS A 20 7.68 -4.72 -17.76
N SER A 21 6.84 -3.76 -18.13
CA SER A 21 5.97 -3.88 -19.31
C SER A 21 6.77 -4.08 -20.60
N ARG A 22 7.83 -3.31 -20.79
CA ARG A 22 8.71 -3.47 -21.95
C ARG A 22 9.38 -4.83 -22.01
N LYS A 23 9.85 -5.33 -20.86
CA LYS A 23 10.50 -6.63 -20.78
C LYS A 23 9.54 -7.79 -20.99
N SER A 24 8.31 -7.69 -20.47
CA SER A 24 7.29 -8.75 -20.58
C SER A 24 6.57 -8.77 -21.94
N GLY A 25 6.62 -7.66 -22.68
CA GLY A 25 5.91 -7.51 -23.96
C GLY A 25 4.41 -7.21 -23.81
N TYR A 26 3.90 -7.03 -22.58
CA TYR A 26 2.52 -6.64 -22.31
C TYR A 26 2.44 -5.60 -21.20
N LEU A 27 1.33 -4.88 -21.12
CA LEU A 27 1.13 -3.80 -20.17
C LEU A 27 0.99 -4.33 -18.73
N LEU A 28 1.89 -3.87 -17.86
CA LEU A 28 1.85 -4.14 -16.42
C LEU A 28 1.61 -2.82 -15.68
N GLU A 29 0.48 -2.71 -14.99
CA GLU A 29 0.07 -1.48 -14.29
C GLU A 29 -0.13 -1.68 -12.79
N THR A 30 -0.11 -2.92 -12.33
CA THR A 30 -0.40 -3.27 -10.93
C THR A 30 0.79 -3.94 -10.25
N SER A 31 0.84 -3.82 -8.94
CA SER A 31 1.86 -4.43 -8.09
C SER A 31 1.28 -5.56 -7.24
N CYS A 32 2.14 -6.52 -6.89
CA CYS A 32 1.91 -7.48 -5.82
C CYS A 32 2.66 -7.03 -4.58
N THR A 33 1.94 -6.80 -3.49
CA THR A 33 2.51 -6.30 -2.22
C THR A 33 2.49 -7.41 -1.17
N ILE A 34 3.62 -7.65 -0.51
CA ILE A 34 3.72 -8.55 0.64
C ILE A 34 4.03 -7.71 1.88
N MET A 35 3.13 -7.75 2.87
CA MET A 35 3.29 -7.07 4.15
C MET A 35 3.49 -8.11 5.26
N ASP A 36 4.67 -8.13 5.85
CA ASP A 36 5.00 -9.04 6.95
C ASP A 36 4.68 -8.41 8.30
N LEU A 37 3.77 -9.02 9.05
CA LEU A 37 3.39 -8.60 10.40
C LEU A 37 4.16 -9.35 11.50
N LYS A 38 5.22 -10.07 11.18
CA LYS A 38 6.05 -10.79 12.16
C LYS A 38 6.56 -9.82 13.23
N GLY A 39 6.26 -10.14 14.49
CA GLY A 39 6.67 -9.30 15.63
C GLY A 39 5.81 -8.06 15.89
N VAL A 40 4.74 -7.85 15.11
CA VAL A 40 3.78 -6.77 15.38
C VAL A 40 2.78 -7.23 16.42
N GLY A 41 2.87 -6.66 17.64
CA GLY A 41 1.90 -6.93 18.72
C GLY A 41 0.56 -6.23 18.50
N ILE A 42 -0.52 -6.85 18.96
CA ILE A 42 -1.89 -6.31 18.86
C ILE A 42 -2.02 -4.92 19.52
N GLY A 43 -1.25 -4.64 20.58
CA GLY A 43 -1.27 -3.33 21.26
C GLY A 43 -0.76 -2.16 20.42
N LYS A 44 -0.08 -2.40 19.28
CA LYS A 44 0.33 -1.38 18.31
C LYS A 44 -0.70 -1.16 17.19
N ALA A 45 -1.80 -1.88 17.23
CA ALA A 45 -2.83 -1.82 16.18
C ALA A 45 -3.38 -0.39 15.97
N THR A 46 -3.59 0.36 17.04
CA THR A 46 -4.12 1.74 16.98
C THR A 46 -3.22 2.69 16.18
N SER A 47 -1.90 2.59 16.35
CA SER A 47 -0.93 3.40 15.57
C SER A 47 -0.92 3.00 14.09
N VAL A 48 -1.19 1.72 13.80
CA VAL A 48 -1.26 1.19 12.44
C VAL A 48 -2.52 1.67 11.72
N TYR A 49 -3.65 1.84 12.41
CA TYR A 49 -4.89 2.33 11.79
C TYR A 49 -4.76 3.72 11.19
N GLY A 50 -4.16 4.66 11.92
CA GLY A 50 -3.94 6.01 11.40
C GLY A 50 -3.07 6.00 10.14
N TYR A 51 -2.04 5.18 10.14
CA TYR A 51 -1.17 5.01 8.96
C TYR A 51 -1.94 4.38 7.79
N LEU A 52 -2.68 3.28 8.02
CA LEU A 52 -3.46 2.61 6.98
C LEU A 52 -4.53 3.53 6.38
N GLY A 53 -5.19 4.35 7.21
CA GLY A 53 -6.14 5.34 6.73
C GLY A 53 -5.50 6.37 5.79
N ALA A 54 -4.34 6.93 6.17
CA ALA A 54 -3.61 7.87 5.33
C ALA A 54 -3.10 7.22 4.04
N VAL A 55 -2.58 5.99 4.11
CA VAL A 55 -2.15 5.21 2.94
C VAL A 55 -3.32 4.94 2.01
N SER A 56 -4.48 4.54 2.54
CA SER A 56 -5.68 4.28 1.74
C SER A 56 -6.14 5.52 0.98
N GLN A 57 -6.19 6.69 1.65
CA GLN A 57 -6.55 7.95 1.00
C GLN A 57 -5.57 8.34 -0.11
N ILE A 58 -4.27 8.25 0.14
CA ILE A 58 -3.25 8.56 -0.86
C ILE A 58 -3.37 7.61 -2.05
N SER A 59 -3.48 6.31 -1.79
CA SER A 59 -3.56 5.29 -2.84
C SER A 59 -4.79 5.46 -3.72
N GLN A 60 -5.96 5.71 -3.11
CA GLN A 60 -7.21 5.86 -3.85
C GLN A 60 -7.27 7.16 -4.67
N ASN A 61 -6.74 8.26 -4.12
CA ASN A 61 -6.88 9.56 -4.76
C ASN A 61 -5.78 9.86 -5.80
N TYR A 62 -4.56 9.35 -5.58
CA TYR A 62 -3.41 9.68 -6.43
C TYR A 62 -2.84 8.49 -7.23
N TYR A 63 -3.08 7.27 -6.77
CA TYR A 63 -2.56 6.04 -7.41
C TYR A 63 -3.66 5.00 -7.63
N PRO A 64 -4.77 5.36 -8.31
CA PRO A 64 -5.88 4.44 -8.51
C PRO A 64 -5.44 3.20 -9.29
N GLU A 65 -6.08 2.06 -9.00
CA GLU A 65 -5.91 0.76 -9.70
C GLU A 65 -4.46 0.21 -9.73
N ARG A 66 -3.58 0.65 -8.80
CA ARG A 66 -2.20 0.14 -8.73
C ARG A 66 -2.05 -1.14 -7.92
N LEU A 67 -3.06 -1.52 -7.15
CA LEU A 67 -3.04 -2.76 -6.39
C LEU A 67 -3.54 -3.93 -7.24
N GLY A 68 -2.63 -4.86 -7.55
CA GLY A 68 -2.97 -6.16 -8.16
C GLY A 68 -3.39 -7.17 -7.09
N LYS A 69 -2.49 -7.46 -6.15
CA LYS A 69 -2.73 -8.32 -4.98
C LYS A 69 -1.94 -7.81 -3.78
N MET A 70 -2.47 -8.06 -2.59
CA MET A 70 -1.78 -7.80 -1.33
C MET A 70 -1.86 -9.03 -0.43
N TYR A 71 -0.72 -9.47 0.06
CA TYR A 71 -0.62 -10.54 1.04
C TYR A 71 -0.14 -9.97 2.38
N ILE A 72 -0.98 -10.04 3.40
CA ILE A 72 -0.62 -9.71 4.77
C ILE A 72 -0.26 -11.03 5.45
N ILE A 73 1.04 -11.27 5.64
CA ILE A 73 1.57 -12.53 6.17
C ILE A 73 1.95 -12.42 7.66
N ASN A 74 2.07 -13.57 8.32
CA ASN A 74 2.33 -13.64 9.76
C ASN A 74 1.32 -12.84 10.60
N ALA A 75 0.08 -12.74 10.11
CA ALA A 75 -0.98 -12.05 10.82
C ALA A 75 -1.19 -12.71 12.21
N PRO A 76 -1.10 -11.94 13.31
CA PRO A 76 -1.31 -12.50 14.64
C PRO A 76 -2.76 -12.94 14.84
N TRP A 77 -2.96 -13.87 15.77
CA TRP A 77 -4.30 -14.30 16.16
C TRP A 77 -5.18 -13.09 16.53
N GLY A 78 -6.39 -13.05 16.00
CA GLY A 78 -7.30 -11.91 16.19
C GLY A 78 -7.17 -10.78 15.15
N PHE A 79 -6.12 -10.76 14.33
CA PHE A 79 -5.95 -9.74 13.29
C PHE A 79 -7.10 -9.76 12.25
N SER A 80 -7.69 -10.94 12.00
CA SER A 80 -8.85 -11.06 11.11
C SER A 80 -10.06 -10.22 11.59
N GLY A 81 -10.26 -10.10 12.90
CA GLY A 81 -11.28 -9.20 13.47
C GLY A 81 -10.97 -7.73 13.21
N VAL A 82 -9.70 -7.34 13.39
CA VAL A 82 -9.20 -6.00 13.07
C VAL A 82 -9.41 -5.70 11.57
N PHE A 83 -9.03 -6.62 10.71
CA PHE A 83 -9.16 -6.47 9.28
C PHE A 83 -10.63 -6.41 8.81
N SER A 84 -11.55 -7.09 9.51
CA SER A 84 -12.98 -7.01 9.23
C SER A 84 -13.54 -5.60 9.41
N VAL A 85 -12.96 -4.81 10.31
CA VAL A 85 -13.29 -3.38 10.46
C VAL A 85 -12.71 -2.56 9.30
N VAL A 86 -11.45 -2.80 8.94
CA VAL A 86 -10.78 -2.10 7.82
C VAL A 86 -11.51 -2.35 6.50
N LYS A 87 -11.98 -3.57 6.26
CA LYS A 87 -12.78 -3.93 5.07
C LYS A 87 -13.99 -3.03 4.82
N LYS A 88 -14.60 -2.50 5.88
CA LYS A 88 -15.78 -1.63 5.74
C LYS A 88 -15.46 -0.27 5.10
N PHE A 89 -14.20 0.13 5.09
CA PHE A 89 -13.72 1.38 4.49
C PHE A 89 -13.09 1.18 3.11
N LEU A 90 -12.95 -0.07 2.67
CA LEU A 90 -12.41 -0.42 1.36
C LEU A 90 -13.57 -0.75 0.41
N ASP A 91 -13.40 -0.41 -0.87
CA ASP A 91 -14.34 -0.89 -1.87
C ASP A 91 -14.23 -2.43 -1.99
N PRO A 92 -15.29 -3.12 -2.45
CA PRO A 92 -15.32 -4.57 -2.53
C PRO A 92 -14.24 -5.16 -3.44
N VAL A 93 -13.88 -4.48 -4.54
CA VAL A 93 -12.86 -4.94 -5.49
C VAL A 93 -11.47 -4.89 -4.84
N THR A 94 -11.13 -3.79 -4.17
CA THR A 94 -9.89 -3.65 -3.41
C THR A 94 -9.81 -4.67 -2.27
N SER A 95 -10.91 -4.86 -1.55
CA SER A 95 -10.98 -5.84 -0.46
C SER A 95 -10.74 -7.28 -0.94
N ALA A 96 -11.22 -7.64 -2.14
CA ALA A 96 -11.00 -8.98 -2.72
C ALA A 96 -9.54 -9.22 -3.13
N LYS A 97 -8.75 -8.17 -3.36
CA LYS A 97 -7.33 -8.25 -3.70
C LYS A 97 -6.42 -8.48 -2.46
N ILE A 98 -6.98 -8.38 -1.23
CA ILE A 98 -6.21 -8.46 0.02
C ILE A 98 -6.41 -9.81 0.71
N HIS A 99 -5.32 -10.53 0.90
CA HIS A 99 -5.28 -11.85 1.53
C HIS A 99 -4.58 -11.75 2.88
N VAL A 100 -5.29 -12.12 3.95
CA VAL A 100 -4.72 -12.14 5.32
C VAL A 100 -4.37 -13.57 5.68
N LEU A 101 -3.08 -13.81 5.88
CA LEU A 101 -2.51 -15.13 6.08
C LEU A 101 -1.76 -15.21 7.42
N GLY A 102 -1.95 -16.29 8.13
CA GLY A 102 -1.18 -16.62 9.33
C GLY A 102 0.24 -17.11 9.01
N SER A 103 0.83 -17.86 9.93
CA SER A 103 2.20 -18.39 9.81
C SER A 103 2.37 -19.43 8.68
N GLY A 104 1.29 -20.05 8.20
CA GLY A 104 1.31 -21.03 7.11
C GLY A 104 1.19 -20.45 5.70
N TYR A 105 1.54 -19.20 5.51
CA TYR A 105 1.33 -18.42 4.28
C TYR A 105 2.09 -18.91 3.03
N GLN A 106 3.17 -19.69 3.21
CA GLN A 106 4.09 -20.05 2.12
C GLN A 106 3.41 -20.77 0.98
N LYS A 107 2.51 -21.73 1.31
CA LYS A 107 1.78 -22.50 0.29
C LYS A 107 0.95 -21.59 -0.62
N GLU A 108 0.29 -20.60 -0.05
CA GLU A 108 -0.55 -19.67 -0.82
C GLU A 108 0.29 -18.68 -1.62
N LEU A 109 1.40 -18.17 -1.06
CA LEU A 109 2.33 -17.34 -1.81
C LEU A 109 2.93 -18.09 -3.00
N LEU A 110 3.42 -19.32 -2.81
CA LEU A 110 4.03 -20.12 -3.88
C LEU A 110 3.03 -20.54 -4.96
N ALA A 111 1.73 -20.62 -4.65
CA ALA A 111 0.71 -20.85 -5.65
C ALA A 111 0.50 -19.66 -6.60
N GLN A 112 0.93 -18.44 -6.18
CA GLN A 112 0.72 -17.21 -6.93
C GLN A 112 2.01 -16.57 -7.45
N VAL A 113 3.12 -16.75 -6.73
CA VAL A 113 4.43 -16.19 -7.05
C VAL A 113 5.39 -17.34 -7.29
N PRO A 114 6.00 -17.46 -8.47
CA PRO A 114 7.03 -18.45 -8.73
C PRO A 114 8.16 -18.37 -7.69
N ALA A 115 8.69 -19.53 -7.28
CA ALA A 115 9.68 -19.62 -6.21
C ALA A 115 10.94 -18.75 -6.49
N GLU A 116 11.36 -18.67 -7.75
CA GLU A 116 12.50 -17.85 -8.19
C GLU A 116 12.27 -16.34 -8.05
N ASN A 117 11.02 -15.89 -7.98
CA ASN A 117 10.64 -14.50 -7.81
C ASN A 117 10.22 -14.16 -6.36
N LEU A 118 10.13 -15.18 -5.49
CA LEU A 118 9.79 -14.99 -4.09
C LEU A 118 11.07 -15.05 -3.23
N PRO A 119 11.31 -14.07 -2.34
CA PRO A 119 12.44 -14.08 -1.43
C PRO A 119 12.53 -15.37 -0.61
N LYS A 120 13.75 -15.87 -0.40
CA LYS A 120 14.02 -17.05 0.42
C LYS A 120 13.46 -16.92 1.85
N ALA A 121 13.44 -15.70 2.40
CA ALA A 121 12.85 -15.39 3.70
C ALA A 121 11.33 -15.66 3.75
N PHE A 122 10.65 -15.70 2.62
CA PHE A 122 9.22 -15.98 2.49
C PHE A 122 8.91 -17.36 1.92
N GLY A 123 9.92 -18.23 1.79
CA GLY A 123 9.76 -19.60 1.32
C GLY A 123 10.05 -19.80 -0.17
N GLY A 124 10.50 -18.79 -0.89
CA GLY A 124 10.97 -18.89 -2.27
C GLY A 124 12.45 -19.24 -2.39
N SER A 125 13.03 -19.00 -3.55
CA SER A 125 14.44 -19.24 -3.85
C SER A 125 15.22 -17.99 -4.26
N CYS A 126 14.56 -16.83 -4.37
CA CYS A 126 15.20 -15.58 -4.73
C CYS A 126 16.15 -15.12 -3.62
N GLU A 127 17.39 -14.83 -4.00
CA GLU A 127 18.44 -14.36 -3.09
C GLU A 127 19.24 -13.24 -3.78
N CYS A 128 18.97 -12.00 -3.37
CA CYS A 128 19.68 -10.83 -3.90
C CYS A 128 20.92 -10.52 -3.05
N GLU A 129 21.98 -9.97 -3.66
CA GLU A 129 23.29 -9.72 -3.04
C GLU A 129 23.22 -8.97 -1.69
N LYS A 130 22.32 -8.01 -1.55
CA LYS A 130 22.12 -7.21 -0.31
C LYS A 130 20.84 -7.56 0.42
N GLY A 131 20.26 -8.74 0.14
CA GLY A 131 18.94 -9.15 0.63
C GLY A 131 17.80 -8.58 -0.19
N CYS A 132 16.81 -9.42 -0.49
CA CYS A 132 15.69 -9.06 -1.38
C CYS A 132 14.86 -7.87 -0.89
N GLN A 133 14.76 -7.67 0.42
CA GLN A 133 13.96 -6.56 1.00
C GLN A 133 14.60 -5.19 0.79
N LEU A 134 15.93 -5.14 0.58
CA LEU A 134 16.68 -3.90 0.34
C LEU A 134 17.14 -3.80 -1.12
N SER A 135 16.88 -4.82 -1.91
CA SER A 135 17.26 -4.85 -3.31
C SER A 135 16.31 -4.01 -4.15
N ASP A 136 16.88 -3.19 -5.02
CA ASP A 136 16.17 -2.49 -6.09
C ASP A 136 16.46 -3.14 -7.46
N ALA A 137 16.76 -4.44 -7.48
CA ALA A 137 17.06 -5.18 -8.70
C ALA A 137 15.80 -5.30 -9.59
N GLY A 138 15.96 -4.98 -10.86
CA GLY A 138 14.86 -5.09 -11.80
C GLY A 138 15.22 -4.57 -13.20
N PRO A 139 14.31 -4.75 -14.18
CA PRO A 139 14.56 -4.35 -15.56
C PRO A 139 14.76 -2.84 -15.77
N TRP A 140 14.39 -2.02 -14.79
CA TRP A 140 14.61 -0.57 -14.84
C TRP A 140 16.09 -0.15 -14.75
N TRP A 141 16.99 -1.06 -14.41
CA TRP A 141 18.46 -0.86 -14.44
C TRP A 141 19.13 -1.42 -15.69
N ASP A 142 18.41 -2.21 -16.48
CA ASP A 142 18.92 -2.77 -17.73
C ASP A 142 18.76 -1.74 -18.85
N ALA A 143 19.87 -1.37 -19.52
CA ALA A 143 19.86 -0.38 -20.58
C ALA A 143 18.87 -0.69 -21.73
N GLN A 144 18.56 -1.97 -21.95
CA GLN A 144 17.58 -2.41 -22.94
C GLN A 144 16.15 -1.98 -22.59
N TRP A 145 15.79 -2.02 -21.28
CA TRP A 145 14.44 -1.80 -20.79
C TRP A 145 14.27 -0.48 -20.03
N ALA A 146 15.37 0.04 -19.48
CA ALA A 146 15.39 1.32 -18.82
C ALA A 146 15.11 2.45 -19.82
N LYS A 147 14.27 3.39 -19.40
CA LYS A 147 14.15 4.71 -20.01
C LYS A 147 14.19 5.72 -18.89
N GLU A 148 14.79 6.85 -19.17
CA GLU A 148 14.81 7.94 -18.20
C GLU A 148 13.37 8.27 -17.78
N PRO A 149 13.08 8.30 -16.48
CA PRO A 149 11.74 8.64 -15.99
C PRO A 149 11.32 10.03 -16.47
N LYS A 150 10.05 10.22 -16.76
CA LYS A 150 9.55 11.51 -17.27
C LYS A 150 9.85 12.68 -16.32
N TRP A 151 9.83 12.42 -15.01
CA TRP A 151 10.13 13.42 -13.99
C TRP A 151 11.62 13.73 -13.84
N ALA A 152 12.52 12.88 -14.34
CA ALA A 152 13.97 13.12 -14.31
C ALA A 152 14.44 13.99 -15.46
N LYS A 153 13.64 14.21 -16.50
CA LYS A 153 13.93 15.18 -17.52
C LYS A 153 13.98 16.54 -16.85
N LYS A 154 15.18 17.12 -16.71
CA LYS A 154 15.31 18.54 -16.46
C LYS A 154 14.58 19.21 -17.62
N SER A 155 13.44 19.84 -17.34
CA SER A 155 12.88 20.78 -18.27
C SER A 155 13.93 21.90 -18.39
N ASP A 156 14.55 22.05 -19.56
CA ASP A 156 15.29 23.26 -19.91
C ASP A 156 14.32 24.47 -19.92
N ASP A 157 13.04 24.20 -19.91
CA ASP A 157 11.97 25.12 -19.58
C ASP A 157 11.85 25.22 -18.06
N ALA A 158 12.66 26.12 -17.46
CA ALA A 158 12.42 26.58 -16.10
C ALA A 158 10.92 26.94 -16.02
N ILE A 159 10.15 26.17 -15.22
CA ILE A 159 8.78 26.56 -14.90
C ILE A 159 8.90 27.94 -14.27
N ASP A 160 8.43 28.93 -15.01
CA ASP A 160 8.33 30.29 -14.53
C ASP A 160 7.33 30.29 -13.37
N ASN A 161 7.85 30.14 -12.16
CA ASN A 161 7.05 30.15 -10.93
C ASN A 161 6.43 31.50 -10.62
N THR A 162 6.66 32.52 -11.46
CA THR A 162 6.03 33.85 -11.32
C THR A 162 4.56 33.86 -11.75
N ALA A 163 4.07 32.75 -12.40
CA ALA A 163 2.70 32.66 -12.89
C ALA A 163 1.78 31.79 -12.00
N LEU A 164 2.20 31.37 -10.81
CA LEU A 164 1.27 30.74 -9.88
C LEU A 164 0.32 31.81 -9.35
N PRO A 165 -1.01 31.71 -9.61
CA PRO A 165 -1.95 32.63 -8.98
C PRO A 165 -1.83 32.48 -7.47
N ALA A 166 -1.77 33.62 -6.76
CA ALA A 166 -1.79 33.63 -5.31
C ALA A 166 -2.95 32.75 -4.81
N PRO A 167 -2.78 31.97 -3.75
CA PRO A 167 -3.85 31.18 -3.20
C PRO A 167 -5.02 32.12 -2.91
N THR A 168 -6.14 31.89 -3.61
CA THR A 168 -7.39 32.56 -3.29
C THR A 168 -7.78 32.13 -1.88
N GLU A 169 -7.69 33.03 -0.93
CA GLU A 169 -8.30 32.88 0.38
C GLU A 169 -9.81 32.66 0.17
N GLY A 170 -10.31 31.54 0.60
CA GLY A 170 -11.73 31.29 0.72
C GLY A 170 -12.29 30.13 -0.04
N VAL A 171 -12.06 28.93 0.43
CA VAL A 171 -13.10 27.93 0.69
C VAL A 171 -12.63 27.11 1.89
N ALA A 172 -13.06 27.51 3.07
CA ALA A 172 -13.05 26.63 4.23
C ALA A 172 -14.00 25.47 3.94
N GLY A 173 -13.48 24.41 3.34
CA GLY A 173 -14.14 23.14 3.25
C GLY A 173 -14.29 22.59 4.67
N THR A 174 -15.49 22.68 5.23
CA THR A 174 -15.89 22.01 6.45
C THR A 174 -15.60 20.52 6.30
N ALA A 175 -14.56 20.04 6.99
CA ALA A 175 -14.35 18.62 7.18
C ALA A 175 -15.63 18.01 7.80
N PRO A 176 -16.12 16.86 7.31
CA PRO A 176 -17.23 16.20 7.95
C PRO A 176 -16.82 15.84 9.38
N ALA A 177 -17.59 16.34 10.36
CA ALA A 177 -17.41 16.07 11.77
C ALA A 177 -17.43 14.55 11.99
N ALA A 178 -16.43 14.03 12.70
CA ALA A 178 -16.46 12.69 13.23
C ALA A 178 -17.73 12.52 14.08
N PRO A 179 -18.41 11.36 14.00
CA PRO A 179 -19.57 11.12 14.86
C PRO A 179 -19.10 11.12 16.32
N VAL A 180 -19.66 12.04 17.09
CA VAL A 180 -19.52 12.11 18.55
C VAL A 180 -20.08 10.82 19.10
N GLY A 181 -19.22 10.02 19.76
CA GLY A 181 -19.64 8.84 20.50
C GLY A 181 -20.61 9.24 21.59
N THR A 182 -21.82 8.73 21.52
CA THR A 182 -22.79 8.80 22.60
C THR A 182 -22.30 7.89 23.74
N ASP A 183 -22.06 8.47 24.91
CA ASP A 183 -21.78 7.78 26.16
C ASP A 183 -22.88 6.73 26.46
N PRO A 184 -22.52 5.52 26.85
CA PRO A 184 -23.47 4.53 27.34
C PRO A 184 -23.61 4.69 28.87
N ALA A 185 -24.33 5.69 29.32
CA ALA A 185 -24.75 5.78 30.70
C ALA A 185 -26.22 6.18 30.77
N THR A 186 -27.09 5.19 30.83
CA THR A 186 -28.28 5.09 31.69
C THR A 186 -29.20 3.98 31.18
N ALA A 187 -28.94 2.76 31.61
CA ALA A 187 -29.93 1.71 31.58
C ALA A 187 -30.80 1.83 32.84
N PRO A 188 -32.15 1.85 32.75
CA PRO A 188 -32.98 1.77 33.92
C PRO A 188 -33.02 0.36 34.49
N ALA A 189 -33.01 0.26 35.84
CA ALA A 189 -33.08 -0.97 36.60
C ALA A 189 -34.39 -1.74 36.34
N PRO A 190 -34.36 -3.11 36.38
CA PRO A 190 -35.57 -3.90 36.23
C PRO A 190 -36.42 -3.80 37.49
N ALA A 191 -37.72 -3.58 37.31
CA ALA A 191 -38.72 -3.62 38.36
C ALA A 191 -38.91 -5.05 38.85
N THR A 192 -38.82 -5.22 40.19
CA THR A 192 -39.24 -6.41 40.94
C THR A 192 -40.75 -6.45 41.06
N THR A 193 -41.34 -7.51 40.60
CA THR A 193 -42.50 -8.19 41.20
C THR A 193 -42.40 -9.67 40.92
#